data_4efb24fddc15e002378088f212047c0a
#
_entry.id   4efb24fddc15e002378088f212047c0a
#
_cell.length_a   1.000
_cell.length_b   1.000
_cell.length_c   1.000
_cell.angle_alpha   90.00
_cell.angle_beta   90.00
_cell.angle_gamma   90.00
#
_symmetry.space_group_name_H-M   'P 1'
#
loop_
_entity.id
_entity.type
_entity.pdbx_description
1 polymer ?
#
loop_
_entity_poly.entity_id
_entity_poly.type
_entity_poly.pdbx_seq_one_letter_code
_entity_poly.pdbx_strand_id
1 'polypeptide(L)'
;ASHKNVDTVIAAITGFPCIYPVISAINHNKTILIANKEILVSAGNMIISQLRNSKAVMLPIDSEHNALLQIILSSGLEYKINNADYYKAKIKNIIITASGGPFIDYNLNDLKRVNANDAIQHPTWNMGKKISVDSSTMMNKGLEIIEAKTLFNLDVNNIKAIIHRQSKIHAFVEFFDGTVISHMSNPDMRIPISYAITYPERMYSDNKGDFSYENFSFEEVNYD
;
A
#
# COMPACT_ATOMS: atom_id res chain seq x y z
N ALA A 1 13.66 -7.05 16.95
CA ALA A 1 12.40 -6.34 17.18
C ALA A 1 12.22 -5.93 18.67
N SER A 2 12.70 -6.76 19.62
CA SER A 2 12.54 -6.49 21.09
C SER A 2 13.69 -5.70 21.73
N HIS A 3 14.76 -5.40 21.00
CA HIS A 3 15.95 -4.77 21.58
C HIS A 3 15.63 -3.36 22.10
N LYS A 4 16.11 -3.05 23.34
CA LYS A 4 15.77 -1.79 24.05
C LYS A 4 16.22 -0.51 23.33
N ASN A 5 17.31 -0.59 22.55
CA ASN A 5 17.88 0.55 21.82
C ASN A 5 17.34 0.65 20.38
N VAL A 6 16.25 -0.02 20.06
CA VAL A 6 15.59 0.02 18.76
C VAL A 6 14.21 0.61 18.96
N ASP A 7 13.89 1.71 18.30
CA ASP A 7 12.58 2.37 18.37
C ASP A 7 11.71 2.01 17.16
N THR A 8 12.33 1.74 16.03
CA THR A 8 11.65 1.45 14.76
C THR A 8 12.08 0.10 14.19
N VAL A 9 11.12 -0.67 13.71
CA VAL A 9 11.32 -1.99 13.09
C VAL A 9 10.76 -1.97 11.67
N ILE A 10 11.60 -2.23 10.67
CA ILE A 10 11.16 -2.41 9.28
C ILE A 10 10.79 -3.88 9.08
N ALA A 11 9.50 -4.15 8.88
CA ALA A 11 8.94 -5.48 8.69
C ALA A 11 8.92 -5.84 7.19
N ALA A 12 10.08 -6.27 6.67
CA ALA A 12 10.31 -6.56 5.24
C ALA A 12 10.72 -8.02 4.98
N ILE A 13 10.55 -8.91 5.94
CA ILE A 13 10.76 -10.35 5.74
C ILE A 13 9.62 -10.88 4.88
N THR A 14 9.92 -11.57 3.78
CA THR A 14 8.91 -12.10 2.87
C THR A 14 8.11 -13.24 3.50
N GLY A 15 6.79 -13.24 3.31
CA GLY A 15 5.88 -14.29 3.73
C GLY A 15 5.53 -14.28 5.21
N PHE A 16 4.83 -15.32 5.66
CA PHE A 16 4.24 -15.42 7.01
C PHE A 16 5.24 -15.34 8.17
N PRO A 17 6.51 -15.79 8.09
CA PRO A 17 7.47 -15.64 9.19
C PRO A 17 7.69 -14.22 9.69
N CYS A 18 7.35 -13.21 8.90
CA CYS A 18 7.40 -11.79 9.31
C CYS A 18 6.49 -11.49 10.50
N ILE A 19 5.49 -12.32 10.77
CA ILE A 19 4.54 -12.12 11.88
C ILE A 19 5.25 -12.11 13.25
N TYR A 20 6.25 -12.97 13.46
CA TYR A 20 6.94 -13.09 14.75
C TYR A 20 7.65 -11.79 15.16
N PRO A 21 8.51 -11.18 14.31
CA PRO A 21 9.12 -9.89 14.65
C PRO A 21 8.10 -8.75 14.76
N VAL A 22 7.00 -8.78 13.99
CA VAL A 22 5.94 -7.77 14.08
C VAL A 22 5.23 -7.85 15.43
N ILE A 23 4.78 -9.02 15.87
CA ILE A 23 4.17 -9.20 17.20
C ILE A 23 5.14 -8.82 18.31
N SER A 24 6.42 -9.21 18.19
CA SER A 24 7.44 -8.80 19.14
C SER A 24 7.59 -7.28 19.21
N ALA A 25 7.57 -6.59 18.07
CA ALA A 25 7.67 -5.13 18.02
C ALA A 25 6.43 -4.45 18.66
N ILE A 26 5.23 -4.97 18.40
CA ILE A 26 3.98 -4.48 19.01
C ILE A 26 4.08 -4.59 20.54
N ASN A 27 4.47 -5.76 21.07
CA ASN A 27 4.58 -6.01 22.50
C ASN A 27 5.63 -5.12 23.20
N HIS A 28 6.57 -4.55 22.43
CA HIS A 28 7.59 -3.63 22.94
C HIS A 28 7.32 -2.17 22.53
N ASN A 29 6.09 -1.85 22.12
CA ASN A 29 5.63 -0.49 21.76
C ASN A 29 6.54 0.21 20.72
N LYS A 30 7.00 -0.53 19.71
CA LYS A 30 7.86 0.01 18.65
C LYS A 30 7.04 0.65 17.54
N THR A 31 7.66 1.54 16.78
CA THR A 31 7.16 1.92 15.46
C THR A 31 7.47 0.82 14.46
N ILE A 32 6.46 0.36 13.72
CA ILE A 32 6.58 -0.74 12.75
C ILE A 32 6.32 -0.16 11.36
N LEU A 33 7.32 -0.23 10.49
CA LEU A 33 7.19 0.11 9.08
C LEU A 33 6.87 -1.17 8.32
N ILE A 34 5.61 -1.33 7.93
CA ILE A 34 5.13 -2.59 7.33
C ILE A 34 5.30 -2.58 5.82
N ALA A 35 6.17 -3.46 5.31
CA ALA A 35 6.37 -3.72 3.88
C ALA A 35 5.80 -5.09 3.45
N ASN A 36 5.38 -5.91 4.41
CA ASN A 36 4.85 -7.25 4.16
C ASN A 36 3.32 -7.23 4.29
N LYS A 37 2.63 -7.16 3.16
CA LYS A 37 1.17 -7.18 3.10
C LYS A 37 0.59 -8.56 3.45
N GLU A 38 1.34 -9.64 3.23
CA GLU A 38 0.86 -11.00 3.41
C GLU A 38 0.44 -11.30 4.86
N ILE A 39 1.14 -10.72 5.85
CA ILE A 39 0.76 -10.90 7.26
C ILE A 39 -0.49 -10.09 7.63
N LEU A 40 -0.73 -8.95 6.99
CA LEU A 40 -1.97 -8.18 7.19
C LEU A 40 -3.17 -8.90 6.55
N VAL A 41 -2.95 -9.56 5.43
CA VAL A 41 -3.96 -10.40 4.77
C VAL A 41 -4.29 -11.64 5.59
N SER A 42 -3.28 -12.36 6.09
CA SER A 42 -3.46 -13.65 6.78
C SER A 42 -3.76 -13.54 8.27
N ALA A 43 -3.29 -12.49 8.93
CA ALA A 43 -3.38 -12.31 10.39
C ALA A 43 -3.81 -10.90 10.81
N GLY A 44 -4.38 -10.10 9.91
CA GLY A 44 -4.70 -8.69 10.14
C GLY A 44 -5.54 -8.45 11.38
N ASN A 45 -6.61 -9.21 11.60
CA ASN A 45 -7.46 -9.07 12.78
C ASN A 45 -6.70 -9.27 14.08
N MET A 46 -5.78 -10.23 14.14
CA MET A 46 -4.95 -10.48 15.31
C MET A 46 -3.96 -9.34 15.52
N ILE A 47 -3.29 -8.88 14.45
CA ILE A 47 -2.33 -7.78 14.50
C ILE A 47 -3.02 -6.49 15.00
N ILE A 48 -4.17 -6.14 14.42
CA ILE A 48 -4.95 -4.96 14.81
C ILE A 48 -5.43 -5.07 16.27
N SER A 49 -5.87 -6.25 16.71
CA SER A 49 -6.26 -6.46 18.10
C SER A 49 -5.10 -6.20 19.08
N GLN A 50 -3.90 -6.64 18.74
CA GLN A 50 -2.72 -6.38 19.58
C GLN A 50 -2.27 -4.91 19.53
N LEU A 51 -2.32 -4.27 18.38
CA LEU A 51 -2.03 -2.84 18.24
C LEU A 51 -2.95 -1.98 19.12
N ARG A 52 -4.25 -2.30 19.19
CA ARG A 52 -5.22 -1.59 20.04
C ARG A 52 -4.87 -1.64 21.54
N ASN A 53 -4.18 -2.68 21.98
CA ASN A 53 -3.78 -2.87 23.38
C ASN A 53 -2.33 -2.44 23.64
N SER A 54 -1.70 -1.72 22.73
CA SER A 54 -0.31 -1.28 22.81
C SER A 54 -0.17 0.22 22.49
N LYS A 55 1.03 0.75 22.70
CA LYS A 55 1.43 2.09 22.23
C LYS A 55 2.19 2.01 20.88
N ALA A 56 2.30 0.83 20.28
CA ALA A 56 2.96 0.66 19.00
C ALA A 56 2.23 1.39 17.89
N VAL A 57 3.00 1.89 16.94
CA VAL A 57 2.48 2.54 15.73
C VAL A 57 2.88 1.69 14.53
N MET A 58 1.96 1.46 13.61
CA MET A 58 2.24 0.75 12.36
C MET A 58 2.00 1.68 11.18
N LEU A 59 3.02 1.88 10.35
CA LEU A 59 2.99 2.74 9.18
C LEU A 59 3.20 1.90 7.91
N PRO A 60 2.38 2.06 6.87
CA PRO A 60 2.54 1.33 5.62
C PRO A 60 3.72 1.86 4.81
N ILE A 61 4.46 0.94 4.19
CA ILE A 61 5.50 1.23 3.19
C ILE A 61 4.97 1.01 1.77
N ASP A 62 4.02 0.10 1.57
CA ASP A 62 3.42 -0.13 0.26
C ASP A 62 2.94 1.19 -0.35
N SER A 63 3.24 1.42 -1.64
CA SER A 63 3.14 2.76 -2.24
C SER A 63 1.73 3.34 -2.19
N GLU A 64 0.72 2.52 -2.44
CA GLU A 64 -0.69 2.90 -2.41
C GLU A 64 -1.16 3.22 -0.99
N HIS A 65 -0.78 2.40 -0.02
CA HIS A 65 -1.18 2.58 1.38
C HIS A 65 -0.44 3.75 2.04
N ASN A 66 0.83 3.94 1.69
CA ASN A 66 1.59 5.12 2.10
C ASN A 66 1.00 6.40 1.49
N ALA A 67 0.57 6.34 0.23
CA ALA A 67 -0.14 7.45 -0.42
C ALA A 67 -1.46 7.78 0.30
N LEU A 68 -2.27 6.77 0.66
CA LEU A 68 -3.49 6.96 1.44
C LEU A 68 -3.19 7.59 2.81
N LEU A 69 -2.17 7.12 3.51
CA LEU A 69 -1.71 7.73 4.77
C LEU A 69 -1.39 9.21 4.58
N GLN A 70 -0.63 9.57 3.55
CA GLN A 70 -0.25 10.95 3.27
C GLN A 70 -1.46 11.83 2.92
N ILE A 71 -2.43 11.33 2.13
CA ILE A 71 -3.67 12.06 1.82
C ILE A 71 -4.47 12.31 3.10
N ILE A 72 -4.67 11.28 3.92
CA ILE A 72 -5.42 11.36 5.17
C ILE A 72 -4.83 12.45 6.07
N LEU A 73 -3.52 12.44 6.27
CA LEU A 73 -2.83 13.43 7.10
C LEU A 73 -2.91 14.85 6.52
N SER A 74 -2.72 15.00 5.19
CA SER A 74 -2.80 16.30 4.51
C SER A 74 -4.21 16.89 4.53
N SER A 75 -5.23 16.06 4.72
CA SER A 75 -6.63 16.46 4.86
C SER A 75 -6.99 16.90 6.30
N GLY A 76 -6.00 17.02 7.20
CA GLY A 76 -6.23 17.37 8.60
C GLY A 76 -6.81 16.23 9.44
N LEU A 77 -6.84 15.02 8.93
CA LEU A 77 -7.24 13.84 9.67
C LEU A 77 -6.03 13.21 10.38
N GLU A 78 -6.28 12.58 11.52
CA GLU A 78 -5.26 11.82 12.22
C GLU A 78 -5.16 10.38 11.65
N TYR A 79 -3.98 9.82 11.68
CA TYR A 79 -3.81 8.40 11.40
C TYR A 79 -4.18 7.56 12.63
N LYS A 80 -5.32 6.89 12.55
CA LYS A 80 -5.92 6.12 13.66
C LYS A 80 -6.23 4.68 13.26
N ILE A 81 -5.20 3.88 13.05
CA ILE A 81 -5.37 2.44 12.75
C ILE A 81 -6.21 1.71 13.82
N ASN A 82 -6.23 2.20 15.05
CA ASN A 82 -6.90 1.58 16.18
C ASN A 82 -8.36 2.00 16.37
N ASN A 83 -8.87 2.95 15.59
CA ASN A 83 -10.24 3.47 15.74
C ASN A 83 -11.12 2.99 14.57
N ALA A 84 -11.96 2.00 14.87
CA ALA A 84 -12.78 1.31 13.90
C ALA A 84 -13.70 2.22 13.06
N ASP A 85 -14.29 3.24 13.66
CA ASP A 85 -15.34 4.06 13.02
C ASP A 85 -14.83 5.43 12.56
N TYR A 86 -13.57 5.76 12.87
CA TYR A 86 -13.04 7.10 12.62
C TYR A 86 -13.04 7.48 11.13
N TYR A 87 -12.61 6.58 10.27
CA TYR A 87 -12.56 6.84 8.83
C TYR A 87 -13.92 6.70 8.17
N LYS A 88 -14.77 5.77 8.61
CA LYS A 88 -16.12 5.57 8.06
C LYS A 88 -17.00 6.81 8.14
N ALA A 89 -16.80 7.66 9.14
CA ALA A 89 -17.56 8.89 9.28
C ALA A 89 -17.07 10.05 8.40
N LYS A 90 -15.90 9.90 7.74
CA LYS A 90 -15.20 11.00 7.05
C LYS A 90 -14.89 10.68 5.60
N ILE A 91 -14.52 9.43 5.31
CA ILE A 91 -14.10 8.96 4.00
C ILE A 91 -15.22 8.14 3.37
N LYS A 92 -15.65 8.54 2.18
CA LYS A 92 -16.67 7.85 1.40
C LYS A 92 -16.08 6.65 0.67
N ASN A 93 -15.00 6.87 -0.09
CA ASN A 93 -14.28 5.81 -0.79
C ASN A 93 -12.78 6.07 -0.76
N ILE A 94 -12.01 5.00 -0.86
CA ILE A 94 -10.60 5.05 -1.26
C ILE A 94 -10.44 4.32 -2.59
N ILE A 95 -9.56 4.83 -3.43
CA ILE A 95 -9.25 4.25 -4.73
C ILE A 95 -7.73 4.04 -4.79
N ILE A 96 -7.31 2.81 -5.00
CA ILE A 96 -5.91 2.46 -5.21
C ILE A 96 -5.67 2.19 -6.69
N THR A 97 -4.52 2.61 -7.20
CA THR A 97 -4.19 2.43 -8.61
C THR A 97 -3.40 1.15 -8.84
N ALA A 98 -3.49 0.60 -10.02
CA ALA A 98 -2.72 -0.54 -10.49
C ALA A 98 -2.05 -0.21 -11.82
N SER A 99 -0.83 -0.71 -12.06
CA SER A 99 -0.19 -0.61 -13.37
C SER A 99 -0.89 -1.46 -14.45
N GLY A 100 -1.63 -2.47 -14.02
CA GLY A 100 -2.24 -3.49 -14.88
C GLY A 100 -1.36 -4.71 -15.13
N GLY A 101 -0.07 -4.64 -14.75
CA GLY A 101 0.88 -5.74 -14.91
C GLY A 101 1.31 -5.99 -16.37
N PRO A 102 2.16 -7.00 -16.62
CA PRO A 102 2.72 -7.28 -17.94
C PRO A 102 1.71 -7.79 -18.98
N PHE A 103 0.56 -8.28 -18.55
CA PHE A 103 -0.43 -8.92 -19.43
C PHE A 103 -1.66 -8.07 -19.71
N ILE A 104 -1.63 -6.78 -19.37
CA ILE A 104 -2.80 -5.89 -19.48
C ILE A 104 -3.38 -5.80 -20.90
N ASP A 105 -2.54 -5.94 -21.92
CA ASP A 105 -2.95 -5.87 -23.33
C ASP A 105 -3.13 -7.26 -23.96
N TYR A 106 -3.01 -8.35 -23.16
CA TYR A 106 -3.12 -9.72 -23.68
C TYR A 106 -4.58 -10.16 -23.77
N ASN A 107 -4.92 -10.80 -24.89
CA ASN A 107 -6.18 -11.50 -25.03
C ASN A 107 -6.09 -12.92 -24.42
N LEU A 108 -7.24 -13.59 -24.26
CA LEU A 108 -7.30 -14.93 -23.66
C LEU A 108 -6.46 -16.00 -24.37
N ASN A 109 -6.21 -15.85 -25.70
CA ASN A 109 -5.36 -16.81 -26.42
C ASN A 109 -3.87 -16.55 -26.16
N ASP A 110 -3.49 -15.30 -25.98
CA ASP A 110 -2.13 -14.92 -25.60
C ASP A 110 -1.84 -15.40 -24.19
N LEU A 111 -2.76 -15.24 -23.25
CA LEU A 111 -2.63 -15.70 -21.86
C LEU A 111 -2.38 -17.22 -21.74
N LYS A 112 -2.92 -18.03 -22.68
CA LYS A 112 -2.65 -19.48 -22.70
C LYS A 112 -1.18 -19.85 -23.00
N ARG A 113 -0.38 -18.92 -23.48
CA ARG A 113 1.00 -19.14 -23.92
C ARG A 113 2.04 -18.55 -22.99
N VAL A 114 1.60 -17.75 -21.99
CA VAL A 114 2.53 -17.11 -21.04
C VAL A 114 3.17 -18.14 -20.12
N ASN A 115 4.37 -17.83 -19.67
CA ASN A 115 5.13 -18.62 -18.72
C ASN A 115 5.64 -17.77 -17.56
N ALA A 116 6.30 -18.41 -16.60
CA ALA A 116 6.78 -17.73 -15.39
C ALA A 116 7.78 -16.58 -15.68
N ASN A 117 8.58 -16.70 -16.75
CA ASN A 117 9.53 -15.63 -17.10
C ASN A 117 8.81 -14.40 -17.65
N ASP A 118 7.70 -14.58 -18.37
CA ASP A 118 6.88 -13.48 -18.86
C ASP A 118 6.21 -12.75 -17.68
N ALA A 119 5.74 -13.51 -16.69
CA ALA A 119 5.06 -12.96 -15.50
C ALA A 119 5.97 -12.11 -14.60
N ILE A 120 7.28 -12.35 -14.59
CA ILE A 120 8.22 -11.56 -13.77
C ILE A 120 8.71 -10.29 -14.45
N GLN A 121 8.35 -10.04 -15.72
CA GLN A 121 8.73 -8.84 -16.45
C GLN A 121 7.69 -7.74 -16.24
N HIS A 122 7.90 -6.92 -15.20
CA HIS A 122 6.98 -5.81 -14.92
C HIS A 122 7.33 -4.57 -15.77
N PRO A 123 6.36 -3.90 -16.42
CA PRO A 123 6.64 -2.80 -17.35
C PRO A 123 7.16 -1.52 -16.68
N THR A 124 6.81 -1.28 -15.43
CA THR A 124 7.07 -0.01 -14.73
C THR A 124 7.98 -0.17 -13.52
N TRP A 125 7.81 -1.26 -12.74
CA TRP A 125 8.49 -1.45 -11.47
C TRP A 125 9.58 -2.53 -11.58
N ASN A 126 10.75 -2.27 -10.99
CA ASN A 126 11.76 -3.29 -10.78
C ASN A 126 11.55 -3.92 -9.40
N MET A 127 10.90 -5.09 -9.36
CA MET A 127 10.45 -5.75 -8.14
C MET A 127 10.97 -7.18 -8.01
N GLY A 128 10.83 -7.75 -6.81
CA GLY A 128 11.09 -9.17 -6.57
C GLY A 128 10.13 -10.08 -7.36
N LYS A 129 10.56 -11.33 -7.60
CA LYS A 129 9.79 -12.28 -8.42
C LYS A 129 8.37 -12.54 -7.93
N LYS A 130 8.18 -12.69 -6.61
CA LYS A 130 6.86 -12.97 -6.01
C LYS A 130 5.85 -11.86 -6.34
N ILE A 131 6.18 -10.61 -6.04
CA ILE A 131 5.27 -9.49 -6.26
C ILE A 131 5.07 -9.20 -7.77
N SER A 132 6.05 -9.50 -8.63
CA SER A 132 5.87 -9.39 -10.08
C SER A 132 4.84 -10.39 -10.61
N VAL A 133 4.87 -11.64 -10.12
CA VAL A 133 3.84 -12.63 -10.44
C VAL A 133 2.46 -12.21 -9.89
N ASP A 134 2.39 -11.71 -8.67
CA ASP A 134 1.13 -11.19 -8.12
C ASP A 134 0.57 -10.03 -8.97
N SER A 135 1.44 -9.15 -9.44
CA SER A 135 1.05 -8.04 -10.33
C SER A 135 0.52 -8.54 -11.66
N SER A 136 1.15 -9.57 -12.24
CA SER A 136 0.76 -10.13 -13.54
C SER A 136 -0.63 -10.74 -13.55
N THR A 137 -1.15 -11.13 -12.40
CA THR A 137 -2.47 -11.74 -12.20
C THR A 137 -3.46 -10.80 -11.50
N MET A 138 -3.11 -9.56 -11.27
CA MET A 138 -3.84 -8.60 -10.41
C MET A 138 -4.03 -9.08 -8.95
N MET A 139 -3.45 -10.21 -8.56
CA MET A 139 -3.49 -10.69 -7.16
C MET A 139 -2.85 -9.68 -6.21
N ASN A 140 -1.78 -9.00 -6.63
CA ASN A 140 -1.18 -7.94 -5.82
C ASN A 140 -2.24 -6.89 -5.41
N LYS A 141 -3.07 -6.46 -6.35
CA LYS A 141 -4.14 -5.50 -6.07
C LYS A 141 -5.22 -6.07 -5.16
N GLY A 142 -5.55 -7.34 -5.31
CA GLY A 142 -6.44 -8.05 -4.38
C GLY A 142 -5.90 -8.07 -2.94
N LEU A 143 -4.61 -8.38 -2.77
CA LEU A 143 -3.95 -8.34 -1.47
C LEU A 143 -3.93 -6.92 -0.88
N GLU A 144 -3.70 -5.91 -1.70
CA GLU A 144 -3.69 -4.50 -1.30
C GLU A 144 -5.07 -4.00 -0.86
N ILE A 145 -6.16 -4.44 -1.49
CA ILE A 145 -7.53 -4.16 -1.04
C ILE A 145 -7.75 -4.70 0.39
N ILE A 146 -7.29 -5.91 0.67
CA ILE A 146 -7.40 -6.51 2.00
C ILE A 146 -6.51 -5.76 3.01
N GLU A 147 -5.30 -5.38 2.60
CA GLU A 147 -4.39 -4.56 3.41
C GLU A 147 -5.03 -3.20 3.75
N ALA A 148 -5.58 -2.50 2.76
CA ALA A 148 -6.26 -1.22 2.96
C ALA A 148 -7.45 -1.36 3.91
N LYS A 149 -8.28 -2.41 3.74
CA LYS A 149 -9.35 -2.73 4.68
C LYS A 149 -8.82 -2.89 6.11
N THR A 150 -7.70 -3.59 6.27
CA THR A 150 -7.10 -3.85 7.58
C THR A 150 -6.54 -2.59 8.22
N LEU A 151 -5.81 -1.78 7.46
CA LEU A 151 -5.13 -0.58 7.97
C LEU A 151 -6.10 0.59 8.24
N PHE A 152 -7.05 0.82 7.34
CA PHE A 152 -7.96 1.98 7.40
C PHE A 152 -9.36 1.61 7.92
N ASN A 153 -9.62 0.33 8.15
CA ASN A 153 -10.89 -0.18 8.68
C ASN A 153 -12.13 0.31 7.92
N LEU A 154 -12.02 0.40 6.60
CA LEU A 154 -13.13 0.71 5.70
C LEU A 154 -13.83 -0.59 5.26
N ASP A 155 -15.10 -0.49 4.88
CA ASP A 155 -15.80 -1.59 4.22
C ASP A 155 -15.15 -1.85 2.86
N VAL A 156 -15.07 -3.14 2.45
CA VAL A 156 -14.48 -3.51 1.17
C VAL A 156 -15.21 -2.86 -0.02
N ASN A 157 -16.50 -2.62 0.09
CA ASN A 157 -17.28 -1.94 -0.93
C ASN A 157 -16.90 -0.45 -1.12
N ASN A 158 -16.22 0.13 -0.14
CA ASN A 158 -15.68 1.49 -0.21
C ASN A 158 -14.20 1.54 -0.66
N ILE A 159 -13.62 0.39 -1.04
CA ILE A 159 -12.26 0.29 -1.54
C ILE A 159 -12.31 -0.14 -3.01
N LYS A 160 -11.88 0.76 -3.88
CA LYS A 160 -11.90 0.55 -5.33
C LYS A 160 -10.49 0.41 -5.88
N ALA A 161 -10.37 -0.27 -7.02
CA ALA A 161 -9.13 -0.30 -7.79
C ALA A 161 -9.41 0.24 -9.20
N ILE A 162 -8.44 0.97 -9.75
CA ILE A 162 -8.44 1.45 -11.14
C ILE A 162 -7.06 1.22 -11.76
N ILE A 163 -7.04 1.03 -13.07
CA ILE A 163 -5.78 0.94 -13.81
C ILE A 163 -5.24 2.34 -14.07
N HIS A 164 -3.98 2.55 -13.75
CA HIS A 164 -3.19 3.74 -14.09
C HIS A 164 -1.81 3.29 -14.56
N ARG A 165 -1.66 3.10 -15.87
CA ARG A 165 -0.46 2.47 -16.48
C ARG A 165 0.82 3.21 -16.16
N GLN A 166 0.76 4.54 -16.04
CA GLN A 166 1.93 5.39 -15.76
C GLN A 166 2.45 5.25 -14.32
N SER A 167 1.64 4.69 -13.40
CA SER A 167 1.99 4.45 -11.98
C SER A 167 2.53 5.69 -11.25
N LYS A 168 2.09 6.91 -11.64
CA LYS A 168 2.49 8.17 -10.99
C LYS A 168 1.48 8.67 -9.97
N ILE A 169 0.21 8.29 -10.12
CA ILE A 169 -0.81 8.50 -9.11
C ILE A 169 -1.02 7.18 -8.41
N HIS A 170 -0.83 7.16 -7.08
CA HIS A 170 -0.82 5.91 -6.31
C HIS A 170 -2.16 5.64 -5.63
N ALA A 171 -2.86 6.71 -5.21
CA ALA A 171 -4.16 6.58 -4.57
C ALA A 171 -4.98 7.86 -4.66
N PHE A 172 -6.30 7.70 -4.41
CA PHE A 172 -7.25 8.78 -4.19
C PHE A 172 -8.06 8.50 -2.92
N VAL A 173 -8.50 9.58 -2.29
CA VAL A 173 -9.50 9.53 -1.21
C VAL A 173 -10.67 10.42 -1.62
N GLU A 174 -11.85 9.85 -1.68
CA GLU A 174 -13.12 10.56 -1.89
C GLU A 174 -13.78 10.82 -0.53
N PHE A 175 -14.05 12.06 -0.23
CA PHE A 175 -14.73 12.49 0.99
C PHE A 175 -16.24 12.64 0.78
N PHE A 176 -17.01 12.68 1.88
CA PHE A 176 -18.47 12.83 1.82
C PHE A 176 -18.95 14.18 1.29
N ASP A 177 -18.10 15.20 1.29
CA ASP A 177 -18.39 16.50 0.69
C ASP A 177 -18.21 16.52 -0.84
N GLY A 178 -17.80 15.40 -1.43
CA GLY A 178 -17.53 15.24 -2.86
C GLY A 178 -16.10 15.60 -3.27
N THR A 179 -15.28 16.07 -2.35
CA THR A 179 -13.86 16.34 -2.64
C THR A 179 -13.10 15.03 -2.90
N VAL A 180 -12.24 15.02 -3.90
CA VAL A 180 -11.30 13.92 -4.19
C VAL A 180 -9.88 14.46 -4.10
N ILE A 181 -9.07 13.86 -3.25
CA ILE A 181 -7.64 14.19 -3.10
C ILE A 181 -6.80 13.01 -3.58
N SER A 182 -5.76 13.29 -4.36
CA SER A 182 -4.83 12.29 -4.88
C SER A 182 -3.42 12.51 -4.35
N HIS A 183 -2.64 11.43 -4.27
CA HIS A 183 -1.20 11.48 -4.04
C HIS A 183 -0.46 11.07 -5.31
N MET A 184 0.53 11.88 -5.67
CA MET A 184 1.33 11.70 -6.88
C MET A 184 2.81 11.65 -6.51
N SER A 185 3.53 10.70 -7.08
CA SER A 185 4.99 10.63 -7.02
C SER A 185 5.53 9.78 -8.17
N ASN A 186 6.83 9.86 -8.45
CA ASN A 186 7.46 8.90 -9.34
C ASN A 186 7.34 7.48 -8.77
N PRO A 187 7.29 6.42 -9.62
CA PRO A 187 7.25 5.03 -9.19
C PRO A 187 8.60 4.58 -8.61
N ASP A 188 8.90 5.05 -7.41
CA ASP A 188 10.16 4.84 -6.69
C ASP A 188 9.89 4.55 -5.21
N MET A 189 10.18 3.32 -4.78
CA MET A 189 9.97 2.89 -3.39
C MET A 189 10.77 3.68 -2.36
N ARG A 190 11.83 4.39 -2.76
CA ARG A 190 12.56 5.27 -1.85
C ARG A 190 11.70 6.40 -1.30
N ILE A 191 10.67 6.82 -2.04
CA ILE A 191 9.74 7.89 -1.62
C ILE A 191 8.88 7.44 -0.42
N PRO A 192 8.07 6.37 -0.51
CA PRO A 192 7.27 5.92 0.62
C PRO A 192 8.12 5.38 1.79
N ILE A 193 9.27 4.77 1.50
CA ILE A 193 10.20 4.28 2.54
C ILE A 193 10.75 5.46 3.35
N SER A 194 11.30 6.48 2.69
CA SER A 194 11.85 7.64 3.41
C SER A 194 10.77 8.38 4.19
N TYR A 195 9.57 8.56 3.63
CA TYR A 195 8.48 9.17 4.38
C TYR A 195 8.09 8.37 5.63
N ALA A 196 8.00 7.04 5.51
CA ALA A 196 7.68 6.19 6.66
C ALA A 196 8.77 6.24 7.75
N ILE A 197 10.05 6.33 7.36
CA ILE A 197 11.19 6.44 8.30
C ILE A 197 11.18 7.77 9.04
N THR A 198 10.85 8.86 8.37
CA THR A 198 10.92 10.21 8.95
C THR A 198 9.59 10.74 9.48
N TYR A 199 8.53 9.95 9.35
CA TYR A 199 7.19 10.31 9.77
C TYR A 199 7.17 10.97 11.17
N PRO A 200 6.44 12.09 11.35
CA PRO A 200 5.51 12.72 10.39
C PRO A 200 6.17 13.73 9.43
N GLU A 201 7.46 13.90 9.48
CA GLU A 201 8.19 14.91 8.70
C GLU A 201 8.57 14.38 7.29
N ARG A 202 8.92 15.31 6.39
CA ARG A 202 9.46 14.99 5.07
C ARG A 202 10.95 15.21 5.06
N MET A 203 11.69 14.20 4.65
CA MET A 203 13.14 14.30 4.52
C MET A 203 13.50 14.99 3.20
N TYR A 204 14.50 15.87 3.24
CA TYR A 204 15.14 16.36 2.02
C TYR A 204 15.85 15.19 1.31
N SER A 205 15.63 15.08 0.03
CA SER A 205 16.28 14.09 -0.82
C SER A 205 16.90 14.78 -2.03
N ASP A 206 18.17 14.47 -2.31
CA ASP A 206 18.83 14.88 -3.55
C ASP A 206 18.29 14.14 -4.78
N ASN A 207 17.35 13.24 -4.60
CA ASN A 207 16.72 12.47 -5.65
C ASN A 207 15.75 13.37 -6.43
N LYS A 208 16.31 14.23 -7.24
CA LYS A 208 15.62 15.17 -8.13
C LYS A 208 15.11 14.43 -9.37
N GLY A 209 14.37 13.34 -9.16
CA GLY A 209 13.61 12.78 -10.27
C GLY A 209 12.58 13.84 -10.71
N ASP A 210 12.80 14.44 -11.89
CA ASP A 210 11.84 15.36 -12.44
C ASP A 210 10.49 14.67 -12.56
N PHE A 211 9.50 15.21 -11.84
CA PHE A 211 8.14 14.73 -11.98
C PHE A 211 7.59 15.27 -13.31
N SER A 212 7.39 14.39 -14.29
CA SER A 212 6.78 14.81 -15.55
C SER A 212 5.27 14.85 -15.42
N TYR A 213 4.68 15.99 -15.73
CA TYR A 213 3.24 16.22 -15.82
C TYR A 213 2.77 15.79 -17.23
N GLU A 214 2.64 14.47 -17.42
CA GLU A 214 2.10 13.89 -18.65
C GLU A 214 0.56 13.83 -18.56
N ASN A 215 -0.07 13.48 -19.69
CA ASN A 215 -1.49 13.15 -19.68
C ASN A 215 -1.69 11.84 -18.92
N PHE A 216 -2.35 11.89 -17.77
CA PHE A 216 -2.69 10.71 -17.00
C PHE A 216 -3.95 10.05 -17.56
N SER A 217 -3.92 8.73 -17.67
CA SER A 217 -5.06 7.92 -18.08
C SER A 217 -5.47 6.95 -17.00
N PHE A 218 -6.76 6.67 -16.94
CA PHE A 218 -7.36 5.71 -16.03
C PHE A 218 -8.29 4.79 -16.79
N GLU A 219 -8.25 3.51 -16.45
CA GLU A 219 -9.10 2.47 -17.03
C GLU A 219 -9.76 1.68 -15.90
N GLU A 220 -10.95 1.19 -16.12
CA GLU A 220 -11.59 0.27 -15.17
C GLU A 220 -10.87 -1.07 -15.16
N VAL A 221 -10.88 -1.74 -14.01
CA VAL A 221 -10.38 -3.12 -13.93
C VAL A 221 -11.37 -4.03 -14.65
N ASN A 222 -10.89 -4.75 -15.64
CA ASN A 222 -11.71 -5.82 -16.26
C ASN A 222 -11.72 -7.03 -15.33
N TYR A 223 -12.90 -7.52 -15.00
CA TYR A 223 -13.12 -8.68 -14.14
C TYR A 223 -13.52 -9.95 -14.91
N ASP A 224 -13.53 -9.91 -16.24
CA ASP A 224 -13.90 -11.03 -17.12
C ASP A 224 -12.73 -11.97 -17.40
#